data_bbaa822469f7652c8902715c8554d3ca
#
_entry.id   bbaa822469f7652c8902715c8554d3ca
#
_cell.length_a   1.000
_cell.length_b   1.000
_cell.length_c   1.000
_cell.angle_alpha   90.00
_cell.angle_beta   90.00
_cell.angle_gamma   90.00
#
_symmetry.space_group_name_H-M   'P 1'
#
loop_
_entity.id
_entity.type
_entity.pdbx_description
1 polymer ?
#
loop_
_entity_poly.entity_id
_entity_poly.type
_entity_poly.pdbx_seq_one_letter_code
_entity_poly.pdbx_strand_id
1 'polypeptide(L)'
;MDSNNTLLITGATGQLGAFLLAELLGWGQGPAYSGTILCAKRPTSPFKQLECVAEFYGQPSKAYLQPHIHFVDLDLESGADSADRLEAYCVQHQLPKVRSVIHSAAVIDINQPAIGGNKNERITAEMLHLAEALSVEHFTHISSIAVMGGNAPLGQLEILEPKDFQPTKKKVGLGSYAKSKIYSELQVWRAQQEGLSTTVVRPGVILGIGPLYRAPQELWKRLWKGTLPFATDGCSGVVDVRDVAAIVCTAHETKTEGPVVAVAEHPTFYELLQWMQKGLGKTRKIWFLRAKPWLNRMRAVSFLSKIPWVGKYFTAQMRIMLFSKTQYNGSSGNTFLKNGYRNVEDAANELGKFMRKQA
;
A
#
# COMPACT_ATOMS: atom_id res chain seq x y z
N MET A 1 2.47 25.90 0.05
CA MET A 1 3.45 25.20 -0.82
C MET A 1 3.88 26.15 -1.92
N ASP A 2 5.16 26.15 -2.21
CA ASP A 2 5.72 27.03 -3.23
C ASP A 2 5.27 26.58 -4.63
N SER A 3 4.55 27.43 -5.36
CA SER A 3 4.05 27.15 -6.71
C SER A 3 5.16 26.86 -7.74
N ASN A 4 6.41 27.05 -7.35
CA ASN A 4 7.59 26.93 -8.21
C ASN A 4 8.36 25.62 -8.02
N ASN A 5 7.73 24.58 -7.46
CA ASN A 5 8.35 23.28 -7.19
C ASN A 5 7.61 22.14 -7.91
N THR A 6 8.36 21.13 -8.33
CA THR A 6 7.81 19.89 -8.88
C THR A 6 7.85 18.79 -7.82
N LEU A 7 6.69 18.15 -7.60
CA LEU A 7 6.55 16.93 -6.83
C LEU A 7 6.56 15.72 -7.79
N LEU A 8 7.52 14.82 -7.60
CA LEU A 8 7.56 13.55 -8.34
C LEU A 8 6.81 12.46 -7.59
N ILE A 9 5.84 11.82 -8.26
CA ILE A 9 5.10 10.67 -7.72
C ILE A 9 5.41 9.43 -8.56
N THR A 10 5.89 8.37 -7.94
CA THR A 10 5.99 7.08 -8.61
C THR A 10 4.79 6.21 -8.26
N GLY A 11 4.36 5.38 -9.22
CA GLY A 11 3.21 4.49 -9.00
C GLY A 11 1.84 5.20 -9.03
N ALA A 12 1.74 6.41 -9.58
CA ALA A 12 0.50 7.18 -9.68
C ALA A 12 -0.66 6.42 -10.36
N THR A 13 -0.36 5.49 -11.26
CA THR A 13 -1.36 4.61 -11.90
C THR A 13 -1.71 3.37 -11.06
N GLY A 14 -1.13 3.21 -9.87
CA GLY A 14 -1.47 2.15 -8.91
C GLY A 14 -2.71 2.47 -8.09
N GLN A 15 -3.14 1.51 -7.22
CA GLN A 15 -4.31 1.72 -6.37
C GLN A 15 -4.14 2.93 -5.44
N LEU A 16 -3.10 2.94 -4.60
CA LEU A 16 -2.85 4.06 -3.69
C LEU A 16 -2.43 5.32 -4.46
N GLY A 17 -1.55 5.19 -5.47
CA GLY A 17 -1.05 6.33 -6.23
C GLY A 17 -2.14 7.15 -6.91
N ALA A 18 -3.20 6.50 -7.39
CA ALA A 18 -4.35 7.21 -7.98
C ALA A 18 -5.14 8.01 -6.92
N PHE A 19 -5.25 7.51 -5.69
CA PHE A 19 -5.85 8.28 -4.59
C PHE A 19 -4.93 9.37 -4.06
N LEU A 20 -3.61 9.18 -4.09
CA LEU A 20 -2.64 10.25 -3.81
C LEU A 20 -2.81 11.41 -4.82
N LEU A 21 -2.92 11.09 -6.10
CA LEU A 21 -3.17 12.13 -7.11
C LEU A 21 -4.53 12.81 -6.89
N ALA A 22 -5.58 12.06 -6.55
CA ALA A 22 -6.89 12.62 -6.23
C ALA A 22 -6.83 13.56 -5.01
N GLU A 23 -6.10 13.19 -3.95
CA GLU A 23 -5.89 14.05 -2.77
C GLU A 23 -5.16 15.35 -3.15
N LEU A 24 -4.10 15.26 -3.95
CA LEU A 24 -3.33 16.40 -4.46
C LEU A 24 -4.13 17.28 -5.44
N LEU A 25 -5.14 16.74 -6.09
CA LEU A 25 -6.10 17.51 -6.91
C LEU A 25 -7.21 18.17 -6.09
N GLY A 26 -7.19 18.00 -4.76
CA GLY A 26 -8.21 18.55 -3.87
C GLY A 26 -9.56 17.80 -3.92
N TRP A 27 -9.58 16.56 -4.45
CA TRP A 27 -10.82 15.74 -4.45
C TRP A 27 -11.06 15.04 -3.11
N GLY A 28 -10.03 14.98 -2.25
CA GLY A 28 -10.07 14.35 -0.93
C GLY A 28 -10.34 15.35 0.20
N GLN A 29 -9.56 15.24 1.29
CA GLN A 29 -9.72 16.05 2.50
C GLN A 29 -8.84 17.31 2.52
N GLY A 30 -7.72 17.29 1.78
CA GLY A 30 -6.73 18.36 1.71
C GLY A 30 -7.05 19.40 0.64
N PRO A 31 -6.36 20.55 0.70
CA PRO A 31 -6.38 21.51 -0.40
C PRO A 31 -5.69 20.94 -1.63
N ALA A 32 -6.01 21.45 -2.81
CA ALA A 32 -5.28 21.12 -4.01
C ALA A 32 -3.82 21.58 -3.92
N TYR A 33 -2.92 20.73 -4.42
CA TYR A 33 -1.51 21.08 -4.55
C TYR A 33 -1.33 22.16 -5.63
N SER A 34 -0.63 23.21 -5.32
CA SER A 34 -0.49 24.38 -6.21
C SER A 34 0.72 24.31 -7.15
N GLY A 35 1.66 23.36 -6.93
CA GLY A 35 2.84 23.16 -7.75
C GLY A 35 2.63 22.19 -8.90
N THR A 36 3.70 21.92 -9.64
CA THR A 36 3.71 20.90 -10.70
C THR A 36 3.78 19.51 -10.11
N ILE A 37 2.98 18.58 -10.63
CA ILE A 37 3.01 17.16 -10.28
C ILE A 37 3.53 16.36 -11.47
N LEU A 38 4.61 15.63 -11.26
CA LEU A 38 5.21 14.74 -12.25
C LEU A 38 4.96 13.29 -11.87
N CYS A 39 4.15 12.59 -12.62
CA CYS A 39 3.75 11.22 -12.38
C CYS A 39 4.62 10.25 -13.19
N ALA A 40 5.58 9.60 -12.55
CA ALA A 40 6.36 8.54 -13.19
C ALA A 40 5.54 7.24 -13.29
N LYS A 41 5.44 6.70 -14.49
CA LYS A 41 4.73 5.45 -14.79
C LYS A 41 5.55 4.57 -15.73
N ARG A 42 5.31 3.28 -15.74
CA ARG A 42 5.86 2.41 -16.77
C ARG A 42 5.15 2.67 -18.12
N PRO A 43 5.83 2.55 -19.25
CA PRO A 43 5.23 2.79 -20.58
C PRO A 43 3.92 2.02 -20.80
N THR A 44 3.84 0.79 -20.30
CA THR A 44 2.68 -0.11 -20.41
C THR A 44 1.60 0.11 -19.35
N SER A 45 1.78 1.04 -18.41
CA SER A 45 0.81 1.24 -17.32
C SER A 45 -0.46 1.93 -17.83
N PRO A 46 -1.65 1.30 -17.73
CA PRO A 46 -2.90 1.90 -18.16
C PRO A 46 -3.39 2.93 -17.15
N PHE A 47 -4.13 3.93 -17.63
CA PHE A 47 -4.77 4.98 -16.82
C PHE A 47 -6.09 4.53 -16.15
N LYS A 48 -6.55 3.32 -16.41
CA LYS A 48 -7.87 2.82 -15.93
C LYS A 48 -8.10 2.97 -14.44
N GLN A 49 -7.06 2.88 -13.62
CA GLN A 49 -7.18 3.11 -12.17
C GLN A 49 -7.51 4.58 -11.86
N LEU A 50 -6.87 5.53 -12.56
CA LEU A 50 -7.14 6.96 -12.41
C LEU A 50 -8.58 7.29 -12.84
N GLU A 51 -9.04 6.71 -13.94
CA GLU A 51 -10.43 6.85 -14.41
C GLU A 51 -11.43 6.34 -13.37
N CYS A 52 -11.18 5.16 -12.78
CA CYS A 52 -12.01 4.62 -11.70
C CYS A 52 -12.05 5.53 -10.47
N VAL A 53 -10.92 6.13 -10.10
CA VAL A 53 -10.86 7.04 -8.94
C VAL A 53 -11.55 8.36 -9.26
N ALA A 54 -11.40 8.92 -10.48
CA ALA A 54 -12.13 10.10 -10.89
C ALA A 54 -13.65 9.87 -10.81
N GLU A 55 -14.13 8.75 -11.38
CA GLU A 55 -15.55 8.37 -11.30
C GLU A 55 -16.03 8.19 -9.84
N PHE A 56 -15.22 7.60 -8.98
CA PHE A 56 -15.54 7.43 -7.55
C PHE A 56 -15.77 8.78 -6.84
N TYR A 57 -14.98 9.80 -7.20
CA TYR A 57 -15.15 11.17 -6.69
C TYR A 57 -16.17 12.00 -7.48
N GLY A 58 -16.94 11.39 -8.39
CA GLY A 58 -17.92 12.08 -9.23
C GLY A 58 -17.29 13.03 -10.26
N GLN A 59 -16.02 12.85 -10.59
CA GLN A 59 -15.29 13.65 -11.55
C GLN A 59 -15.35 13.03 -12.96
N PRO A 60 -15.20 13.82 -14.03
CA PRO A 60 -15.01 13.28 -15.37
C PRO A 60 -13.82 12.30 -15.42
N SER A 61 -13.92 11.25 -16.24
CA SER A 61 -12.93 10.17 -16.27
C SER A 61 -11.49 10.62 -16.54
N LYS A 62 -11.30 11.75 -17.20
CA LYS A 62 -9.99 12.35 -17.52
C LYS A 62 -9.68 13.62 -16.70
N ALA A 63 -10.41 13.86 -15.61
CA ALA A 63 -10.21 15.06 -14.77
C ALA A 63 -8.81 15.14 -14.13
N TYR A 64 -8.05 14.05 -14.11
CA TYR A 64 -6.64 14.03 -13.68
C TYR A 64 -5.67 14.63 -14.69
N LEU A 65 -6.12 14.92 -15.94
CA LEU A 65 -5.31 15.57 -16.96
C LEU A 65 -5.46 17.10 -16.81
N GLN A 66 -4.75 17.64 -15.84
CA GLN A 66 -4.67 19.10 -15.59
C GLN A 66 -3.37 19.66 -16.19
N PRO A 67 -3.29 20.95 -16.54
CA PRO A 67 -2.09 21.55 -17.14
C PRO A 67 -0.81 21.40 -16.30
N HIS A 68 -0.94 21.30 -14.98
CA HIS A 68 0.18 21.14 -14.04
C HIS A 68 0.46 19.66 -13.68
N ILE A 69 -0.24 18.71 -14.30
CA ILE A 69 -0.04 17.28 -14.12
C ILE A 69 0.65 16.70 -15.36
N HIS A 70 1.83 16.18 -15.18
CA HIS A 70 2.62 15.57 -16.24
C HIS A 70 2.82 14.09 -16.00
N PHE A 71 2.79 13.29 -17.06
CA PHE A 71 3.07 11.85 -17.01
C PHE A 71 4.33 11.54 -17.79
N VAL A 72 5.34 10.98 -17.13
CA VAL A 72 6.61 10.59 -17.74
C VAL A 72 6.75 9.07 -17.71
N ASP A 73 7.19 8.49 -18.82
CA ASP A 73 7.50 7.08 -18.92
C ASP A 73 8.88 6.82 -18.32
N LEU A 74 8.89 6.11 -17.17
CA LEU A 74 10.09 5.77 -16.41
C LEU A 74 10.05 4.32 -15.97
N ASP A 75 11.09 3.56 -16.31
CA ASP A 75 11.26 2.18 -15.87
C ASP A 75 12.33 2.08 -14.77
N LEU A 76 11.86 2.09 -13.53
CA LEU A 76 12.73 1.99 -12.35
C LEU A 76 13.34 0.58 -12.15
N GLU A 77 12.91 -0.43 -12.92
CA GLU A 77 13.51 -1.77 -12.87
C GLU A 77 14.78 -1.85 -13.72
N SER A 78 14.88 -1.11 -14.82
CA SER A 78 16.04 -1.10 -15.71
C SER A 78 17.18 -0.22 -15.18
N GLY A 79 16.88 0.78 -14.36
CA GLY A 79 17.84 1.67 -13.70
C GLY A 79 18.63 2.59 -14.64
N ALA A 80 18.89 2.15 -15.85
CA ALA A 80 19.69 2.88 -16.81
C ALA A 80 18.99 4.17 -17.27
N ASP A 81 19.69 5.30 -17.18
CA ASP A 81 19.30 6.60 -17.72
C ASP A 81 18.02 7.23 -17.12
N SER A 82 17.55 6.76 -15.95
CA SER A 82 16.33 7.28 -15.34
C SER A 82 16.46 8.77 -14.97
N ALA A 83 17.63 9.20 -14.45
CA ALA A 83 17.89 10.58 -14.10
C ALA A 83 17.93 11.47 -15.34
N ASP A 84 18.72 11.08 -16.35
CA ASP A 84 18.87 11.83 -17.60
C ASP A 84 17.54 12.00 -18.34
N ARG A 85 16.73 10.94 -18.38
CA ARG A 85 15.39 10.97 -18.99
C ARG A 85 14.45 11.92 -18.29
N LEU A 86 14.48 11.90 -16.95
CA LEU A 86 13.61 12.77 -16.15
C LEU A 86 14.04 14.22 -16.29
N GLU A 87 15.36 14.49 -16.24
CA GLU A 87 15.91 15.83 -16.43
C GLU A 87 15.61 16.36 -17.84
N ALA A 88 15.85 15.56 -18.89
CA ALA A 88 15.51 15.91 -20.26
C ALA A 88 14.01 16.22 -20.42
N TYR A 89 13.12 15.41 -19.78
CA TYR A 89 11.70 15.67 -19.79
C TYR A 89 11.37 17.02 -19.13
N CYS A 90 11.95 17.29 -17.96
CA CYS A 90 11.73 18.55 -17.25
C CYS A 90 12.20 19.76 -18.08
N VAL A 91 13.36 19.66 -18.71
CA VAL A 91 13.89 20.70 -19.58
C VAL A 91 13.00 20.93 -20.80
N GLN A 92 12.60 19.85 -21.49
CA GLN A 92 11.74 19.92 -22.67
C GLN A 92 10.38 20.58 -22.37
N HIS A 93 9.82 20.31 -21.20
CA HIS A 93 8.51 20.83 -20.78
C HIS A 93 8.61 22.09 -19.91
N GLN A 94 9.82 22.64 -19.72
CA GLN A 94 10.08 23.84 -18.91
C GLN A 94 9.52 23.72 -17.48
N LEU A 95 9.60 22.50 -16.88
CA LEU A 95 9.10 22.26 -15.54
C LEU A 95 10.09 22.79 -14.48
N PRO A 96 9.57 23.26 -13.33
CA PRO A 96 10.39 23.55 -12.16
C PRO A 96 11.23 22.35 -11.73
N LYS A 97 12.30 22.58 -10.95
CA LYS A 97 13.11 21.50 -10.39
C LYS A 97 12.26 20.55 -9.52
N VAL A 98 12.53 19.26 -9.63
CA VAL A 98 11.96 18.25 -8.72
C VAL A 98 12.58 18.46 -7.33
N ARG A 99 11.75 18.85 -6.37
CA ARG A 99 12.19 19.13 -5.00
C ARG A 99 11.79 18.05 -4.02
N SER A 100 10.76 17.29 -4.34
CA SER A 100 10.27 16.25 -3.44
C SER A 100 9.73 15.04 -4.18
N VAL A 101 9.73 13.89 -3.51
CA VAL A 101 9.31 12.59 -4.08
C VAL A 101 8.33 11.90 -3.15
N ILE A 102 7.22 11.39 -3.70
CA ILE A 102 6.38 10.39 -3.07
C ILE A 102 6.56 9.06 -3.81
N HIS A 103 7.28 8.13 -3.19
CA HIS A 103 7.58 6.82 -3.77
C HIS A 103 6.54 5.78 -3.38
N SER A 104 5.51 5.62 -4.23
CA SER A 104 4.43 4.64 -4.06
C SER A 104 4.54 3.44 -5.01
N ALA A 105 5.51 3.44 -5.93
CA ALA A 105 5.73 2.31 -6.82
C ALA A 105 6.23 1.09 -6.06
N ALA A 106 5.51 -0.02 -6.19
CA ALA A 106 5.92 -1.31 -5.65
C ALA A 106 5.29 -2.45 -6.45
N VAL A 107 5.97 -3.59 -6.47
CA VAL A 107 5.45 -4.86 -7.01
C VAL A 107 4.91 -5.68 -5.84
N ILE A 108 3.61 -6.01 -5.88
CA ILE A 108 2.98 -6.91 -4.92
C ILE A 108 2.98 -8.31 -5.54
N ASP A 109 4.05 -9.07 -5.29
CA ASP A 109 4.13 -10.47 -5.69
C ASP A 109 4.34 -11.35 -4.44
N ILE A 110 3.27 -12.00 -4.02
CA ILE A 110 3.26 -12.87 -2.85
C ILE A 110 3.96 -14.21 -3.13
N ASN A 111 4.16 -14.55 -4.40
CA ASN A 111 4.62 -15.86 -4.85
C ASN A 111 6.10 -15.89 -5.33
N GLN A 112 6.78 -14.75 -5.37
CA GLN A 112 8.18 -14.74 -5.80
C GLN A 112 9.10 -15.40 -4.76
N PRO A 113 9.99 -16.30 -5.20
CA PRO A 113 11.05 -16.81 -4.33
C PRO A 113 11.97 -15.64 -3.92
N ALA A 114 12.41 -15.65 -2.66
CA ALA A 114 13.32 -14.63 -2.10
C ALA A 114 14.76 -14.72 -2.63
N ILE A 115 14.98 -15.42 -3.76
CA ILE A 115 16.29 -15.71 -4.34
C ILE A 115 16.47 -14.81 -5.57
N GLY A 116 17.50 -13.98 -5.58
CA GLY A 116 17.91 -13.22 -6.77
C GLY A 116 17.60 -11.72 -6.77
N GLY A 117 17.67 -11.06 -5.61
CA GLY A 117 17.49 -9.61 -5.51
C GLY A 117 16.01 -9.20 -5.54
N ASN A 118 15.61 -8.45 -4.53
CA ASN A 118 14.22 -8.06 -4.37
C ASN A 118 13.91 -6.88 -5.31
N LYS A 119 12.92 -7.04 -6.20
CA LYS A 119 12.49 -5.97 -7.12
C LYS A 119 12.17 -4.66 -6.40
N ASN A 120 11.45 -4.71 -5.28
CA ASN A 120 11.09 -3.50 -4.54
C ASN A 120 12.31 -2.81 -3.94
N GLU A 121 13.29 -3.56 -3.45
CA GLU A 121 14.56 -3.02 -2.97
C GLU A 121 15.29 -2.27 -4.09
N ARG A 122 15.43 -2.87 -5.28
CA ARG A 122 16.08 -2.25 -6.43
C ARG A 122 15.35 -1.01 -6.91
N ILE A 123 14.02 -1.08 -7.05
CA ILE A 123 13.19 0.06 -7.45
C ILE A 123 13.34 1.21 -6.44
N THR A 124 13.39 0.90 -5.13
CA THR A 124 13.57 1.94 -4.09
C THR A 124 14.99 2.49 -4.11
N ALA A 125 16.01 1.65 -4.25
CA ALA A 125 17.40 2.11 -4.36
C ALA A 125 17.59 3.03 -5.57
N GLU A 126 17.04 2.66 -6.73
CA GLU A 126 17.07 3.49 -7.94
C GLU A 126 16.40 4.84 -7.74
N MET A 127 15.24 4.86 -7.07
CA MET A 127 14.57 6.12 -6.75
C MET A 127 15.35 7.00 -5.78
N LEU A 128 16.10 6.41 -4.86
CA LEU A 128 16.95 7.17 -3.94
C LEU A 128 18.19 7.75 -4.67
N HIS A 129 18.81 6.97 -5.57
CA HIS A 129 19.88 7.47 -6.46
C HIS A 129 19.36 8.63 -7.34
N LEU A 130 18.17 8.49 -7.89
CA LEU A 130 17.53 9.56 -8.66
C LEU A 130 17.25 10.79 -7.80
N ALA A 131 16.76 10.61 -6.56
CA ALA A 131 16.52 11.70 -5.62
C ALA A 131 17.82 12.45 -5.27
N GLU A 132 18.93 11.73 -5.08
CA GLU A 132 20.25 12.31 -4.85
C GLU A 132 20.73 13.12 -6.07
N ALA A 133 20.69 12.52 -7.27
CA ALA A 133 21.10 13.17 -8.51
C ALA A 133 20.32 14.47 -8.78
N LEU A 134 19.02 14.50 -8.49
CA LEU A 134 18.16 15.68 -8.63
C LEU A 134 18.24 16.65 -7.44
N SER A 135 19.03 16.35 -6.41
CA SER A 135 19.10 17.13 -5.17
C SER A 135 17.72 17.34 -4.52
N VAL A 136 16.95 16.25 -4.39
CA VAL A 136 15.63 16.25 -3.77
C VAL A 136 15.75 16.60 -2.28
N GLU A 137 14.88 17.47 -1.80
CA GLU A 137 14.88 17.95 -0.41
C GLU A 137 14.15 17.01 0.54
N HIS A 138 13.11 16.32 0.05
CA HIS A 138 12.29 15.42 0.87
C HIS A 138 11.78 14.22 0.10
N PHE A 139 11.84 13.04 0.73
CA PHE A 139 11.47 11.75 0.15
C PHE A 139 10.47 11.02 1.04
N THR A 140 9.27 10.77 0.55
CA THR A 140 8.26 9.96 1.26
C THR A 140 8.18 8.57 0.67
N HIS A 141 8.43 7.55 1.49
CA HIS A 141 8.37 6.13 1.11
C HIS A 141 7.12 5.45 1.63
N ILE A 142 6.43 4.71 0.76
CA ILE A 142 5.30 3.87 1.17
C ILE A 142 5.79 2.46 1.48
N SER A 143 5.91 2.17 2.76
CA SER A 143 6.26 0.87 3.31
C SER A 143 5.03 -0.01 3.58
N SER A 144 4.97 -0.73 4.68
CA SER A 144 3.84 -1.56 5.13
C SER A 144 4.01 -1.93 6.60
N ILE A 145 2.91 -2.15 7.34
CA ILE A 145 2.96 -2.76 8.68
C ILE A 145 3.66 -4.13 8.68
N ALA A 146 3.81 -4.77 7.53
CA ALA A 146 4.53 -6.05 7.40
C ALA A 146 6.00 -5.98 7.85
N VAL A 147 6.62 -4.78 7.86
CA VAL A 147 8.00 -4.57 8.33
C VAL A 147 8.12 -4.59 9.86
N MET A 148 7.01 -4.35 10.56
CA MET A 148 7.00 -4.31 12.03
C MET A 148 7.06 -5.71 12.63
N GLY A 149 6.61 -6.72 11.88
CA GLY A 149 6.62 -8.11 12.31
C GLY A 149 5.54 -8.43 13.34
N GLY A 150 5.81 -9.37 14.20
CA GLY A 150 5.00 -9.85 15.32
C GLY A 150 5.63 -11.12 15.85
N ASN A 151 5.72 -11.24 17.19
CA ASN A 151 6.39 -12.36 17.85
C ASN A 151 5.46 -13.22 18.69
N ALA A 152 4.24 -12.73 18.94
CA ALA A 152 3.31 -13.47 19.77
C ALA A 152 2.95 -14.83 19.15
N PRO A 153 2.77 -15.87 19.96
CA PRO A 153 2.20 -17.12 19.51
C PRO A 153 0.86 -16.90 18.82
N LEU A 154 0.55 -17.71 17.81
CA LEU A 154 -0.70 -17.58 17.06
C LEU A 154 -1.91 -17.61 18.00
N GLY A 155 -2.80 -16.64 17.81
CA GLY A 155 -4.01 -16.47 18.63
C GLY A 155 -3.81 -15.68 19.93
N GLN A 156 -2.61 -15.19 20.22
CA GLN A 156 -2.33 -14.24 21.30
C GLN A 156 -2.28 -12.81 20.74
N LEU A 157 -2.80 -11.87 21.54
CA LEU A 157 -2.77 -10.45 21.22
C LEU A 157 -1.35 -9.90 21.41
N GLU A 158 -0.88 -9.15 20.43
CA GLU A 158 0.35 -8.35 20.50
C GLU A 158 0.06 -6.99 19.88
N ILE A 159 0.49 -5.91 20.52
CA ILE A 159 0.37 -4.55 19.99
C ILE A 159 1.76 -4.06 19.61
N LEU A 160 1.92 -3.61 18.37
CA LEU A 160 3.17 -3.09 17.83
C LEU A 160 3.11 -1.57 17.71
N GLU A 161 4.19 -0.92 18.14
CA GLU A 161 4.36 0.52 18.12
C GLU A 161 5.06 1.00 16.82
N PRO A 162 4.90 2.28 16.41
CA PRO A 162 5.54 2.78 15.19
C PRO A 162 7.04 2.57 15.12
N LYS A 163 7.75 2.58 16.27
CA LYS A 163 9.19 2.31 16.37
C LYS A 163 9.58 0.86 16.13
N ASP A 164 8.61 -0.08 16.21
CA ASP A 164 8.91 -1.50 16.02
C ASP A 164 9.28 -1.76 14.57
N PHE A 165 10.47 -2.31 14.38
CA PHE A 165 11.02 -2.69 13.10
C PHE A 165 11.76 -4.01 13.23
N GLN A 166 11.52 -4.94 12.33
CA GLN A 166 12.08 -6.28 12.42
C GLN A 166 13.20 -6.47 11.38
N PRO A 167 14.46 -6.30 11.77
CA PRO A 167 15.57 -6.64 10.89
C PRO A 167 15.60 -8.17 10.64
N THR A 168 15.94 -8.56 9.43
CA THR A 168 15.75 -9.88 8.83
C THR A 168 16.47 -11.06 9.50
N LYS A 169 17.32 -10.83 10.50
CA LYS A 169 18.31 -11.85 10.95
C LYS A 169 17.76 -13.03 11.74
N LYS A 170 16.51 -13.06 12.20
CA LYS A 170 16.07 -14.14 13.14
C LYS A 170 14.65 -14.70 12.96
N LYS A 171 13.89 -14.44 11.90
CA LYS A 171 12.51 -14.98 11.83
C LYS A 171 12.27 -15.94 10.68
N VAL A 172 12.08 -17.19 11.09
CA VAL A 172 11.38 -18.23 10.33
C VAL A 172 9.95 -17.74 10.09
N GLY A 173 9.53 -17.56 8.82
CA GLY A 173 8.14 -17.29 8.48
C GLY A 173 7.80 -15.91 7.90
N LEU A 174 8.75 -14.97 7.81
CA LEU A 174 8.50 -13.73 7.05
C LEU A 174 8.35 -14.03 5.57
N GLY A 175 7.20 -13.64 4.99
CA GLY A 175 6.94 -13.75 3.56
C GLY A 175 7.89 -12.94 2.70
N SER A 176 7.98 -13.33 1.43
CA SER A 176 8.78 -12.60 0.43
C SER A 176 8.40 -11.12 0.40
N TYR A 177 7.11 -10.79 0.52
CA TYR A 177 6.62 -9.42 0.56
C TYR A 177 7.14 -8.64 1.78
N ALA A 178 7.04 -9.20 3.00
CA ALA A 178 7.56 -8.54 4.21
C ALA A 178 9.06 -8.27 4.11
N LYS A 179 9.83 -9.25 3.66
CA LYS A 179 11.28 -9.10 3.40
C LYS A 179 11.53 -7.98 2.40
N SER A 180 10.74 -7.94 1.32
CA SER A 180 10.90 -6.92 0.29
C SER A 180 10.71 -5.51 0.85
N LYS A 181 9.70 -5.30 1.67
CA LYS A 181 9.45 -4.01 2.28
C LYS A 181 10.51 -3.65 3.34
N ILE A 182 11.01 -4.63 4.10
CA ILE A 182 12.12 -4.43 5.04
C ILE A 182 13.38 -3.93 4.30
N TYR A 183 13.77 -4.60 3.22
CA TYR A 183 14.97 -4.18 2.47
C TYR A 183 14.79 -2.82 1.81
N SER A 184 13.62 -2.52 1.24
CA SER A 184 13.32 -1.19 0.71
C SER A 184 13.40 -0.11 1.79
N GLU A 185 12.84 -0.35 2.97
CA GLU A 185 12.86 0.61 4.07
C GLU A 185 14.28 0.82 4.63
N LEU A 186 15.12 -0.22 4.67
CA LEU A 186 16.53 -0.10 5.05
C LEU A 186 17.31 0.82 4.10
N GLN A 187 17.03 0.82 2.79
CA GLN A 187 17.63 1.77 1.85
C GLN A 187 17.22 3.20 2.16
N VAL A 188 15.95 3.43 2.54
CA VAL A 188 15.47 4.76 2.93
C VAL A 188 16.13 5.26 4.21
N TRP A 189 16.25 4.38 5.23
CA TRP A 189 16.95 4.74 6.46
C TRP A 189 18.44 5.03 6.25
N ARG A 190 19.08 4.32 5.29
CA ARG A 190 20.45 4.65 4.90
C ARG A 190 20.52 6.03 4.29
N ALA A 191 19.68 6.37 3.33
CA ALA A 191 19.65 7.67 2.69
C ALA A 191 19.34 8.80 3.71
N GLN A 192 18.52 8.53 4.73
CA GLN A 192 18.30 9.49 5.84
C GLN A 192 19.56 9.74 6.64
N GLN A 193 20.34 8.71 6.95
CA GLN A 193 21.64 8.88 7.64
C GLN A 193 22.67 9.62 6.78
N GLU A 194 22.54 9.56 5.46
CA GLU A 194 23.33 10.29 4.48
C GLU A 194 22.85 11.75 4.27
N GLY A 195 21.77 12.17 4.96
CA GLY A 195 21.28 13.55 5.01
C GLY A 195 20.00 13.85 4.22
N LEU A 196 19.38 12.86 3.57
CA LEU A 196 18.10 13.06 2.90
C LEU A 196 16.95 13.10 3.93
N SER A 197 16.15 14.18 3.96
CA SER A 197 14.95 14.19 4.79
C SER A 197 13.95 13.16 4.28
N THR A 198 13.48 12.26 5.16
CA THR A 198 12.61 11.14 4.76
C THR A 198 11.41 10.96 5.67
N THR A 199 10.25 10.68 5.06
CA THR A 199 9.05 10.16 5.72
C THR A 199 8.82 8.71 5.30
N VAL A 200 8.52 7.83 6.25
CA VAL A 200 8.12 6.44 5.96
C VAL A 200 6.71 6.22 6.44
N VAL A 201 5.78 5.93 5.52
CA VAL A 201 4.40 5.59 5.87
C VAL A 201 4.23 4.08 5.80
N ARG A 202 3.70 3.48 6.87
CA ARG A 202 3.45 2.03 7.01
C ARG A 202 1.95 1.76 7.07
N PRO A 203 1.27 1.63 5.92
CA PRO A 203 -0.16 1.32 5.91
C PRO A 203 -0.42 -0.13 6.28
N GLY A 204 -1.60 -0.36 6.88
CA GLY A 204 -2.22 -1.67 7.03
C GLY A 204 -2.73 -2.24 5.70
N VAL A 205 -3.68 -3.17 5.79
CA VAL A 205 -4.43 -3.65 4.62
C VAL A 205 -5.28 -2.48 4.10
N ILE A 206 -4.94 -2.01 2.91
CA ILE A 206 -5.60 -0.85 2.31
C ILE A 206 -6.90 -1.31 1.64
N LEU A 207 -8.04 -0.84 2.12
CA LEU A 207 -9.32 -0.95 1.43
C LEU A 207 -9.41 0.13 0.35
N GLY A 208 -9.57 -0.28 -0.89
CA GLY A 208 -9.68 0.64 -2.01
C GLY A 208 -10.38 0.01 -3.20
N ILE A 209 -10.67 0.84 -4.20
CA ILE A 209 -11.31 0.46 -5.46
C ILE A 209 -10.31 0.37 -6.60
N GLY A 210 -10.74 -0.22 -7.69
CA GLY A 210 -9.97 -0.28 -8.94
C GLY A 210 -10.50 -1.37 -9.86
N PRO A 211 -9.91 -1.49 -11.07
CA PRO A 211 -10.29 -2.52 -12.02
C PRO A 211 -10.14 -3.93 -11.44
N LEU A 212 -11.19 -4.75 -11.56
CA LEU A 212 -11.25 -6.09 -10.97
C LEU A 212 -10.18 -7.08 -11.46
N TYR A 213 -9.48 -6.76 -12.53
CA TYR A 213 -8.38 -7.60 -13.04
C TYR A 213 -7.05 -7.37 -12.29
N ARG A 214 -6.95 -6.35 -11.41
CA ARG A 214 -5.74 -6.07 -10.64
C ARG A 214 -5.69 -6.87 -9.34
N ALA A 215 -4.48 -7.23 -8.91
CA ALA A 215 -4.25 -8.04 -7.70
C ALA A 215 -4.86 -7.45 -6.41
N PRO A 216 -4.82 -6.14 -6.14
CA PRO A 216 -5.46 -5.59 -4.94
C PRO A 216 -6.97 -5.82 -4.87
N GLN A 217 -7.64 -5.95 -6.03
CA GLN A 217 -9.08 -6.21 -6.12
C GLN A 217 -9.44 -7.70 -6.14
N GLU A 218 -8.48 -8.61 -6.06
CA GLU A 218 -8.74 -10.05 -6.10
C GLU A 218 -9.64 -10.50 -4.94
N LEU A 219 -9.52 -9.89 -3.75
CA LEU A 219 -10.41 -10.17 -2.62
C LEU A 219 -11.86 -9.81 -2.94
N TRP A 220 -12.11 -8.61 -3.49
CA TRP A 220 -13.44 -8.18 -3.93
C TRP A 220 -14.02 -9.13 -4.98
N LYS A 221 -13.21 -9.51 -5.97
CA LYS A 221 -13.61 -10.43 -7.04
C LYS A 221 -13.95 -11.83 -6.50
N ARG A 222 -13.18 -12.35 -5.56
CA ARG A 222 -13.44 -13.65 -4.93
C ARG A 222 -14.71 -13.62 -4.07
N LEU A 223 -14.94 -12.54 -3.34
CA LEU A 223 -16.20 -12.32 -2.62
C LEU A 223 -17.39 -12.24 -3.58
N TRP A 224 -17.26 -11.47 -4.66
CA TRP A 224 -18.28 -11.38 -5.70
C TRP A 224 -18.65 -12.74 -6.28
N LYS A 225 -17.64 -13.56 -6.61
CA LYS A 225 -17.83 -14.93 -7.14
C LYS A 225 -18.26 -15.95 -6.08
N GLY A 226 -18.15 -15.62 -4.78
CA GLY A 226 -18.43 -16.55 -3.68
C GLY A 226 -17.42 -17.67 -3.54
N THR A 227 -16.18 -17.45 -3.93
CA THR A 227 -15.08 -18.42 -3.83
C THR A 227 -14.30 -18.34 -2.52
N LEU A 228 -14.76 -17.54 -1.55
CA LEU A 228 -14.23 -17.44 -0.18
C LEU A 228 -15.28 -17.97 0.81
N PRO A 229 -15.32 -19.28 1.06
CA PRO A 229 -16.38 -19.87 1.86
C PRO A 229 -16.13 -19.77 3.38
N PHE A 230 -14.93 -19.42 3.82
CA PHE A 230 -14.58 -19.35 5.24
C PHE A 230 -13.71 -18.15 5.57
N ALA A 231 -13.79 -17.74 6.82
CA ALA A 231 -12.93 -16.71 7.42
C ALA A 231 -12.57 -17.09 8.87
N THR A 232 -11.58 -16.42 9.44
CA THR A 232 -11.05 -16.75 10.77
C THR A 232 -11.24 -15.59 11.75
N ASP A 233 -10.95 -15.85 13.02
CA ASP A 233 -10.86 -14.85 14.08
C ASP A 233 -9.47 -14.17 14.19
N GLY A 234 -8.58 -14.44 13.26
CA GLY A 234 -7.36 -13.64 13.10
C GLY A 234 -7.70 -12.23 12.62
N CYS A 235 -6.85 -11.27 12.90
CA CYS A 235 -7.02 -9.88 12.50
C CYS A 235 -5.75 -9.31 11.88
N SER A 236 -5.90 -8.18 11.22
CA SER A 236 -4.80 -7.34 10.74
C SER A 236 -5.21 -5.88 10.83
N GLY A 237 -4.26 -4.98 10.83
CA GLY A 237 -4.55 -3.56 10.69
C GLY A 237 -5.17 -3.26 9.34
N VAL A 238 -6.29 -2.54 9.32
CA VAL A 238 -7.03 -2.16 8.10
C VAL A 238 -7.20 -0.65 8.07
N VAL A 239 -7.20 -0.07 6.87
CA VAL A 239 -7.34 1.37 6.67
C VAL A 239 -7.98 1.65 5.31
N ASP A 240 -8.77 2.72 5.24
CA ASP A 240 -9.30 3.25 3.97
C ASP A 240 -8.18 3.87 3.14
N VAL A 241 -8.19 3.62 1.83
CA VAL A 241 -7.20 4.16 0.89
C VAL A 241 -7.16 5.69 0.89
N ARG A 242 -8.29 6.35 1.13
CA ARG A 242 -8.40 7.82 1.22
C ARG A 242 -7.67 8.37 2.43
N ASP A 243 -7.75 7.69 3.57
CA ASP A 243 -7.05 8.08 4.79
C ASP A 243 -5.53 7.89 4.61
N VAL A 244 -5.11 6.80 3.96
CA VAL A 244 -3.70 6.62 3.62
C VAL A 244 -3.21 7.74 2.69
N ALA A 245 -3.99 8.11 1.68
CA ALA A 245 -3.63 9.20 0.76
C ALA A 245 -3.50 10.54 1.50
N ALA A 246 -4.48 10.88 2.36
CA ALA A 246 -4.43 12.10 3.16
C ALA A 246 -3.24 12.12 4.14
N ILE A 247 -2.98 11.01 4.85
CA ILE A 247 -1.82 10.87 5.75
C ILE A 247 -0.52 11.09 4.97
N VAL A 248 -0.36 10.43 3.82
CA VAL A 248 0.86 10.54 3.00
C VAL A 248 1.06 11.96 2.52
N CYS A 249 0.03 12.61 1.98
CA CYS A 249 0.14 13.97 1.47
C CYS A 249 0.44 14.96 2.59
N THR A 250 -0.24 14.88 3.74
CA THR A 250 -0.02 15.79 4.88
C THR A 250 1.36 15.55 5.52
N ALA A 251 1.77 14.29 5.73
CA ALA A 251 3.08 13.97 6.30
C ALA A 251 4.23 14.39 5.35
N HIS A 252 4.02 14.29 4.04
CA HIS A 252 4.94 14.78 3.02
C HIS A 252 5.07 16.30 3.06
N GLU A 253 3.95 17.01 3.12
CA GLU A 253 3.91 18.47 3.19
C GLU A 253 4.60 19.02 4.43
N THR A 254 4.40 18.38 5.58
CA THR A 254 5.01 18.74 6.86
C THR A 254 6.44 18.24 7.00
N LYS A 255 6.98 17.52 6.01
CA LYS A 255 8.31 16.89 6.03
C LYS A 255 8.53 16.08 7.31
N THR A 256 7.51 15.34 7.74
CA THR A 256 7.54 14.57 8.98
C THR A 256 8.59 13.46 8.90
N GLU A 257 9.57 13.47 9.76
CA GLU A 257 10.60 12.44 9.82
C GLU A 257 10.16 11.22 10.62
N GLY A 258 10.62 10.04 10.18
CA GLY A 258 10.38 8.78 10.86
C GLY A 258 9.17 8.00 10.36
N PRO A 259 8.82 6.91 11.06
CA PRO A 259 7.75 6.02 10.66
C PRO A 259 6.37 6.51 11.11
N VAL A 260 5.42 6.55 10.18
CA VAL A 260 4.02 6.86 10.41
C VAL A 260 3.20 5.60 10.13
N VAL A 261 2.49 5.07 11.13
CA VAL A 261 1.63 3.90 10.97
C VAL A 261 0.22 4.34 10.59
N ALA A 262 -0.25 3.91 9.41
CA ALA A 262 -1.58 4.22 8.91
C ALA A 262 -2.49 2.98 9.06
N VAL A 263 -3.13 2.87 10.22
CA VAL A 263 -4.05 1.78 10.60
C VAL A 263 -5.22 2.37 11.37
N ALA A 264 -6.43 2.14 10.89
CA ALA A 264 -7.66 2.63 11.52
C ALA A 264 -8.20 1.64 12.56
N GLU A 265 -8.40 0.40 12.17
CA GLU A 265 -9.05 -0.62 12.99
C GLU A 265 -8.40 -2.01 12.76
N HIS A 266 -8.76 -2.96 13.63
CA HIS A 266 -8.28 -4.34 13.56
C HIS A 266 -9.46 -5.33 13.53
N PRO A 267 -10.32 -5.28 12.50
CA PRO A 267 -11.40 -6.25 12.37
C PRO A 267 -10.84 -7.65 12.23
N THR A 268 -11.58 -8.65 12.70
CA THR A 268 -11.30 -10.03 12.33
C THR A 268 -11.50 -10.21 10.82
N PHE A 269 -10.83 -11.17 10.23
CA PHE A 269 -11.07 -11.48 8.81
C PHE A 269 -12.53 -11.84 8.53
N TYR A 270 -13.23 -12.40 9.53
CA TYR A 270 -14.65 -12.70 9.41
C TYR A 270 -15.49 -11.42 9.31
N GLU A 271 -15.31 -10.47 10.21
CA GLU A 271 -16.01 -9.16 10.18
C GLU A 271 -15.72 -8.41 8.89
N LEU A 272 -14.44 -8.30 8.52
CA LEU A 272 -14.03 -7.61 7.29
C LEU A 272 -14.72 -8.21 6.05
N LEU A 273 -14.74 -9.54 5.91
CA LEU A 273 -15.37 -10.18 4.77
C LEU A 273 -16.91 -10.02 4.79
N GLN A 274 -17.54 -9.97 5.97
CA GLN A 274 -18.98 -9.67 6.08
C GLN A 274 -19.28 -8.23 5.64
N TRP A 275 -18.53 -7.24 6.09
CA TRP A 275 -18.70 -5.84 5.69
C TRP A 275 -18.52 -5.65 4.18
N MET A 276 -17.48 -6.26 3.62
CA MET A 276 -17.26 -6.23 2.18
C MET A 276 -18.41 -6.90 1.40
N GLN A 277 -18.94 -8.04 1.86
CA GLN A 277 -20.11 -8.69 1.24
C GLN A 277 -21.35 -7.82 1.29
N LYS A 278 -21.61 -7.19 2.43
CA LYS A 278 -22.73 -6.25 2.61
C LYS A 278 -22.65 -5.11 1.58
N GLY A 279 -21.47 -4.52 1.43
CA GLY A 279 -21.21 -3.49 0.41
C GLY A 279 -21.47 -3.97 -1.01
N LEU A 280 -21.05 -5.19 -1.35
CA LEU A 280 -21.31 -5.81 -2.65
C LEU A 280 -22.78 -6.23 -2.86
N GLY A 281 -23.65 -6.10 -1.84
CA GLY A 281 -25.03 -6.60 -1.89
C GLY A 281 -25.11 -8.13 -1.97
N LYS A 282 -24.16 -8.84 -1.36
CA LYS A 282 -24.11 -10.29 -1.28
C LYS A 282 -24.40 -10.76 0.14
N THR A 283 -25.11 -11.88 0.27
CA THR A 283 -25.51 -12.46 1.57
C THR A 283 -25.08 -13.92 1.70
N ARG A 284 -24.00 -14.29 1.05
CA ARG A 284 -23.53 -15.68 1.08
C ARG A 284 -22.97 -16.04 2.45
N LYS A 285 -23.29 -17.23 2.95
CA LYS A 285 -22.77 -17.73 4.22
C LYS A 285 -21.25 -17.90 4.16
N ILE A 286 -20.55 -17.23 5.07
CA ILE A 286 -19.13 -17.41 5.35
C ILE A 286 -19.02 -18.29 6.59
N TRP A 287 -18.30 -19.41 6.52
CA TRP A 287 -18.03 -20.26 7.66
C TRP A 287 -16.98 -19.61 8.56
N PHE A 288 -17.31 -19.51 9.83
CA PHE A 288 -16.40 -18.93 10.84
C PHE A 288 -15.50 -20.02 11.45
N LEU A 289 -14.19 -19.83 11.35
CA LEU A 289 -13.17 -20.75 11.86
C LEU A 289 -12.41 -20.13 13.02
N ARG A 290 -12.60 -20.64 14.24
CA ARG A 290 -11.86 -20.20 15.42
C ARG A 290 -10.44 -20.76 15.43
N ALA A 291 -9.47 -19.91 15.79
CA ALA A 291 -8.04 -20.21 15.77
C ALA A 291 -7.65 -21.48 16.58
N LYS A 292 -8.03 -21.57 17.84
CA LYS A 292 -7.57 -22.64 18.76
C LYS A 292 -7.89 -24.07 18.29
N PRO A 293 -9.15 -24.46 18.00
CA PRO A 293 -9.45 -25.82 17.55
C PRO A 293 -8.80 -26.17 16.21
N TRP A 294 -8.72 -25.18 15.31
CA TRP A 294 -8.15 -25.35 13.98
C TRP A 294 -6.63 -25.48 13.98
N LEU A 295 -5.92 -24.70 14.81
CA LEU A 295 -4.46 -24.82 14.94
C LEU A 295 -4.05 -26.20 15.45
N ASN A 296 -4.81 -26.78 16.40
CA ASN A 296 -4.56 -28.11 16.88
C ASN A 296 -4.82 -29.18 15.79
N ARG A 297 -5.94 -29.05 15.03
CA ARG A 297 -6.23 -29.91 13.89
C ARG A 297 -5.20 -29.77 12.77
N MET A 298 -4.76 -28.56 12.46
CA MET A 298 -3.70 -28.33 11.46
C MET A 298 -2.35 -28.93 11.86
N ARG A 299 -2.00 -28.97 13.15
CA ARG A 299 -0.83 -29.71 13.62
C ARG A 299 -0.98 -31.22 13.39
N ALA A 300 -2.16 -31.77 13.67
CA ALA A 300 -2.47 -33.19 13.44
C ALA A 300 -2.45 -33.57 11.93
N VAL A 301 -2.82 -32.66 11.05
CA VAL A 301 -2.85 -32.87 9.60
C VAL A 301 -1.68 -32.22 8.84
N SER A 302 -0.62 -31.86 9.54
CA SER A 302 0.57 -31.25 8.93
C SER A 302 1.22 -32.10 7.84
N PHE A 303 0.98 -33.41 7.84
CA PHE A 303 1.40 -34.31 6.77
C PHE A 303 0.74 -33.98 5.42
N LEU A 304 -0.47 -33.39 5.42
CA LEU A 304 -1.14 -32.94 4.20
C LEU A 304 -0.39 -31.83 3.46
N SER A 305 0.48 -31.10 4.16
CA SER A 305 1.38 -30.11 3.52
C SER A 305 2.37 -30.77 2.56
N LYS A 306 2.60 -32.07 2.67
CA LYS A 306 3.45 -32.85 1.77
C LYS A 306 2.75 -33.21 0.45
N ILE A 307 1.42 -33.03 0.37
CA ILE A 307 0.66 -33.28 -0.86
C ILE A 307 0.79 -32.02 -1.75
N PRO A 308 1.33 -32.10 -2.97
CA PRO A 308 1.74 -30.94 -3.76
C PRO A 308 0.64 -29.89 -4.01
N TRP A 309 -0.60 -30.30 -4.23
CA TRP A 309 -1.71 -29.38 -4.48
C TRP A 309 -2.40 -28.88 -3.20
N VAL A 310 -2.31 -29.61 -2.08
CA VAL A 310 -2.87 -29.22 -0.77
C VAL A 310 -1.85 -28.37 -0.02
N GLY A 311 -0.57 -28.69 -0.07
CA GLY A 311 0.53 -27.98 0.60
C GLY A 311 0.63 -26.50 0.19
N LYS A 312 0.25 -26.20 -1.04
CA LYS A 312 0.18 -24.81 -1.55
C LYS A 312 -0.75 -23.91 -0.70
N TYR A 313 -1.80 -24.47 -0.09
CA TYR A 313 -2.77 -23.74 0.72
C TYR A 313 -2.51 -23.83 2.24
N PHE A 314 -1.57 -24.66 2.68
CA PHE A 314 -1.29 -24.89 4.12
C PHE A 314 0.12 -24.46 4.53
N THR A 315 0.67 -23.44 3.89
CA THR A 315 1.98 -22.89 4.24
C THR A 315 2.00 -22.26 5.65
N ALA A 316 3.19 -22.23 6.27
CA ALA A 316 3.39 -21.56 7.55
C ALA A 316 2.97 -20.06 7.49
N GLN A 317 3.23 -19.40 6.36
CA GLN A 317 2.83 -18.03 6.10
C GLN A 317 1.31 -17.83 6.13
N MET A 318 0.56 -18.73 5.45
CA MET A 318 -0.89 -18.65 5.41
C MET A 318 -1.51 -18.84 6.80
N ARG A 319 -0.91 -19.72 7.63
CA ARG A 319 -1.33 -19.90 9.03
C ARG A 319 -1.12 -18.63 9.83
N ILE A 320 0.05 -17.98 9.71
CA ILE A 320 0.34 -16.72 10.38
C ILE A 320 -0.67 -15.66 9.94
N MET A 321 -0.87 -15.48 8.64
CA MET A 321 -1.81 -14.50 8.09
C MET A 321 -3.24 -14.70 8.59
N LEU A 322 -3.73 -15.95 8.63
CA LEU A 322 -5.13 -16.26 8.96
C LEU A 322 -5.43 -16.25 10.46
N PHE A 323 -4.44 -16.46 11.32
CA PHE A 323 -4.66 -16.66 12.77
C PHE A 323 -3.85 -15.71 13.66
N SER A 324 -3.10 -14.77 13.09
CA SER A 324 -2.46 -13.71 13.86
C SER A 324 -3.50 -12.80 14.51
N LYS A 325 -3.20 -12.33 15.71
CA LYS A 325 -3.95 -11.28 16.43
C LYS A 325 -3.08 -10.07 16.70
N THR A 326 -2.10 -9.83 15.84
CA THR A 326 -1.23 -8.68 15.94
C THR A 326 -2.00 -7.42 15.60
N GLN A 327 -1.94 -6.44 16.49
CA GLN A 327 -2.47 -5.11 16.31
C GLN A 327 -1.33 -4.11 16.14
N TYR A 328 -1.63 -2.95 15.60
CA TYR A 328 -0.66 -1.91 15.27
C TYR A 328 -1.17 -0.57 15.78
N ASN A 329 -0.35 0.15 16.52
CA ASN A 329 -0.73 1.47 17.00
C ASN A 329 -0.75 2.47 15.85
N GLY A 330 -1.94 2.83 15.37
CA GLY A 330 -2.18 3.77 14.27
C GLY A 330 -2.28 5.24 14.70
N SER A 331 -2.06 5.56 15.98
CA SER A 331 -2.22 6.93 16.50
C SER A 331 -1.34 7.94 15.77
N SER A 332 -0.12 7.56 15.37
CA SER A 332 0.78 8.42 14.60
C SER A 332 0.19 8.86 13.25
N GLY A 333 -0.51 7.98 12.55
CA GLY A 333 -1.20 8.33 11.31
C GLY A 333 -2.44 9.21 11.55
N ASN A 334 -3.15 8.98 12.66
CA ASN A 334 -4.35 9.74 12.99
C ASN A 334 -4.10 11.24 13.14
N THR A 335 -2.89 11.64 13.56
CA THR A 335 -2.54 13.07 13.73
C THR A 335 -2.55 13.87 12.43
N PHE A 336 -2.47 13.20 11.28
CA PHE A 336 -2.48 13.83 9.94
C PHE A 336 -3.89 13.93 9.32
N LEU A 337 -4.91 13.43 10.01
CA LEU A 337 -6.30 13.43 9.53
C LEU A 337 -7.13 14.48 10.26
N LYS A 338 -7.82 15.33 9.51
CA LYS A 338 -8.66 16.40 10.09
C LYS A 338 -9.80 15.85 10.97
N ASN A 339 -10.40 14.74 10.54
CA ASN A 339 -11.58 14.13 11.19
C ASN A 339 -11.28 12.74 11.76
N GLY A 340 -10.01 12.40 11.94
CA GLY A 340 -9.61 11.05 12.29
C GLY A 340 -9.84 10.03 11.16
N TYR A 341 -9.58 8.76 11.45
CA TYR A 341 -9.81 7.67 10.51
C TYR A 341 -11.29 7.47 10.19
N ARG A 342 -11.59 7.12 8.94
CA ARG A 342 -12.90 6.61 8.55
C ARG A 342 -13.17 5.28 9.23
N ASN A 343 -14.41 5.06 9.64
CA ASN A 343 -14.86 3.76 10.12
C ASN A 343 -14.69 2.71 9.00
N VAL A 344 -14.07 1.58 9.33
CA VAL A 344 -13.70 0.55 8.34
C VAL A 344 -14.93 -0.18 7.78
N GLU A 345 -15.98 -0.38 8.58
CA GLU A 345 -17.23 -0.98 8.09
C GLU A 345 -17.90 -0.08 7.04
N ASP A 346 -17.99 1.22 7.34
CA ASP A 346 -18.58 2.20 6.42
C ASP A 346 -17.76 2.29 5.12
N ALA A 347 -16.44 2.33 5.23
CA ALA A 347 -15.53 2.30 4.10
C ALA A 347 -15.73 1.04 3.23
N ALA A 348 -15.78 -0.14 3.85
CA ALA A 348 -16.01 -1.40 3.13
C ALA A 348 -17.37 -1.42 2.42
N ASN A 349 -18.41 -0.87 3.07
CA ASN A 349 -19.74 -0.76 2.49
C ASN A 349 -19.78 0.19 1.28
N GLU A 350 -19.18 1.38 1.40
CA GLU A 350 -19.14 2.39 0.34
C GLU A 350 -18.35 1.89 -0.88
N LEU A 351 -17.12 1.42 -0.64
CA LEU A 351 -16.26 0.87 -1.68
C LEU A 351 -16.90 -0.35 -2.35
N GLY A 352 -17.56 -1.21 -1.57
CA GLY A 352 -18.30 -2.37 -2.08
C GLY A 352 -19.46 -1.99 -2.99
N LYS A 353 -20.22 -0.94 -2.64
CA LYS A 353 -21.29 -0.40 -3.50
C LYS A 353 -20.74 0.09 -4.84
N PHE A 354 -19.61 0.79 -4.81
CA PHE A 354 -18.95 1.23 -6.04
C PHE A 354 -18.46 0.04 -6.88
N MET A 355 -17.77 -0.92 -6.26
CA MET A 355 -17.28 -2.12 -6.94
C MET A 355 -18.41 -2.96 -7.56
N ARG A 356 -19.60 -2.98 -6.93
CA ARG A 356 -20.79 -3.64 -7.49
C ARG A 356 -21.26 -3.00 -8.79
N LYS A 357 -21.14 -1.68 -8.93
CA LYS A 357 -21.52 -0.97 -10.17
C LYS A 357 -20.55 -1.25 -11.32
N GLN A 358 -19.29 -1.61 -10.99
CA GLN A 358 -18.23 -1.91 -11.96
C GLN A 358 -18.19 -3.40 -12.39
N ALA A 359 -18.92 -4.28 -11.72
CA ALA A 359 -18.95 -5.74 -11.94
C ALA A 359 -20.09 -6.17 -12.86
#